data_10ff31415b3e7544198ec8c6fe57e189
#
_entry.id   10ff31415b3e7544198ec8c6fe57e189
#
_cell.length_a   1.000
_cell.length_b   1.000
_cell.length_c   1.000
_cell.angle_alpha   90.00
_cell.angle_beta   90.00
_cell.angle_gamma   90.00
#
_symmetry.space_group_name_H-M   'P 1'
#
loop_
_entity.id
_entity.type
_entity.pdbx_description
1 polymer ?
#
loop_
_entity_poly.entity_id
_entity_poly.type
_entity_poly.pdbx_seq_one_letter_code
_entity_poly.pdbx_strand_id
1 'polypeptide(L)'
;MKKPGVLIISHGSQEKTWVESVDDVVSRLNLPEALPVEAGFLELVEGRLIQDGIDRLEAQDVTDLLVVPLFVSSGSTHVDEIEYAIGAKDAPERETDLEPFEVKAQVHFGYPVDNDPDIAVMVWDKVKALSQQPEQETILLVGHGSIHDGFRQRWEAGISSLAQRVQEVSGVAHTDYALLNPDSVYDKAKYWSEERGSRVIVAPLFLSAGYFTMKVIPGRLKELDYAYSGETLLPHPLLGHWLERQIQILLERCNEVQV
;
A
#
# COMPACT_ATOMS: atom_id res chain seq x y z
N MET A 1 -8.98 4.39 31.75
CA MET A 1 -9.36 5.37 30.71
C MET A 1 -8.56 4.99 29.47
N LYS A 2 -9.19 4.90 28.31
CA LYS A 2 -8.50 4.55 27.06
C LYS A 2 -7.50 5.64 26.69
N LYS A 3 -6.31 5.23 26.32
CA LYS A 3 -5.24 6.10 25.86
C LYS A 3 -4.72 5.56 24.51
N PRO A 4 -5.33 6.00 23.40
CA PRO A 4 -4.95 5.51 22.08
C PRO A 4 -3.56 6.00 21.66
N GLY A 5 -2.86 5.17 20.89
CA GLY A 5 -1.65 5.51 20.18
C GLY A 5 -1.65 4.85 18.79
N VAL A 6 -1.03 5.48 17.82
CA VAL A 6 -1.04 5.04 16.41
C VAL A 6 0.29 4.41 16.06
N LEU A 7 0.24 3.21 15.49
CA LEU A 7 1.37 2.52 14.89
C LEU A 7 1.11 2.36 13.38
N ILE A 8 1.85 3.09 12.54
CA ILE A 8 1.82 2.96 11.10
C ILE A 8 2.90 1.95 10.71
N ILE A 9 2.49 0.83 10.10
CA ILE A 9 3.40 -0.27 9.76
C ILE A 9 3.60 -0.32 8.26
N SER A 10 4.87 -0.38 7.81
CA SER A 10 5.21 -0.64 6.41
C SER A 10 6.33 -1.68 6.30
N HIS A 11 6.63 -2.13 5.06
CA HIS A 11 7.60 -3.20 4.85
C HIS A 11 9.00 -2.87 5.38
N GLY A 12 9.49 -1.69 5.07
CA GLY A 12 10.87 -1.30 5.30
C GLY A 12 11.75 -1.46 4.05
N SER A 13 12.90 -0.81 4.06
CA SER A 13 13.89 -0.85 2.98
C SER A 13 15.27 -0.45 3.48
N GLN A 14 16.33 -0.98 2.86
CA GLN A 14 17.70 -0.50 3.04
C GLN A 14 17.92 0.87 2.36
N GLU A 15 17.05 1.24 1.41
CA GLU A 15 17.09 2.54 0.74
C GLU A 15 16.59 3.64 1.68
N LYS A 16 17.51 4.49 2.13
CA LYS A 16 17.21 5.56 3.08
C LYS A 16 16.10 6.50 2.60
N THR A 17 16.10 6.84 1.33
CA THR A 17 15.07 7.69 0.70
C THR A 17 13.67 7.08 0.77
N TRP A 18 13.57 5.75 0.78
CA TRP A 18 12.31 5.04 0.96
C TRP A 18 11.75 5.28 2.37
N VAL A 19 12.59 5.10 3.39
CA VAL A 19 12.22 5.32 4.81
C VAL A 19 11.87 6.80 5.04
N GLU A 20 12.70 7.72 4.52
CA GLU A 20 12.47 9.16 4.61
C GLU A 20 11.13 9.59 3.97
N SER A 21 10.71 8.93 2.88
CA SER A 21 9.41 9.20 2.25
C SER A 21 8.22 8.82 3.13
N VAL A 22 8.33 7.73 3.90
CA VAL A 22 7.32 7.35 4.90
C VAL A 22 7.32 8.36 6.05
N ASP A 23 8.49 8.71 6.56
CA ASP A 23 8.64 9.68 7.66
C ASP A 23 8.07 11.05 7.29
N ASP A 24 8.31 11.51 6.07
CA ASP A 24 7.79 12.79 5.59
C ASP A 24 6.26 12.81 5.61
N VAL A 25 5.59 11.75 5.15
CA VAL A 25 4.13 11.66 5.21
C VAL A 25 3.64 11.60 6.65
N VAL A 26 4.24 10.77 7.48
CA VAL A 26 3.84 10.63 8.90
C VAL A 26 4.02 11.94 9.66
N SER A 27 5.10 12.68 9.42
CA SER A 27 5.39 13.95 10.08
C SER A 27 4.40 15.08 9.73
N ARG A 28 3.68 14.95 8.61
CA ARG A 28 2.72 15.94 8.11
C ARG A 28 1.27 15.63 8.45
N LEU A 29 1.01 14.53 9.16
CA LEU A 29 -0.36 14.16 9.54
C LEU A 29 -0.97 15.23 10.45
N ASN A 30 -2.17 15.66 10.14
CA ASN A 30 -2.93 16.61 10.94
C ASN A 30 -3.76 15.85 11.99
N LEU A 31 -3.12 15.47 13.10
CA LEU A 31 -3.70 14.71 14.19
C LEU A 31 -3.68 15.51 15.50
N PRO A 32 -4.53 15.16 16.48
CA PRO A 32 -4.46 15.76 17.80
C PRO A 32 -3.05 15.63 18.42
N GLU A 33 -2.50 16.72 18.94
CA GLU A 33 -1.15 16.78 19.55
C GLU A 33 -0.94 15.73 20.66
N ALA A 34 -2.00 15.37 21.36
CA ALA A 34 -1.98 14.37 22.44
C ALA A 34 -2.01 12.92 21.95
N LEU A 35 -2.14 12.66 20.64
CA LEU A 35 -2.18 11.33 20.06
C LEU A 35 -0.77 10.92 19.60
N PRO A 36 -0.06 10.04 20.33
CA PRO A 36 1.27 9.61 19.92
C PRO A 36 1.19 8.76 18.63
N VAL A 37 2.14 8.98 17.72
CA VAL A 37 2.24 8.28 16.43
C VAL A 37 3.67 7.77 16.26
N GLU A 38 3.79 6.49 15.93
CA GLU A 38 5.05 5.83 15.57
C GLU A 38 4.97 5.19 14.19
N ALA A 39 6.06 5.26 13.44
CA ALA A 39 6.25 4.46 12.24
C ALA A 39 7.11 3.25 12.58
N GLY A 40 6.58 2.05 12.31
CA GLY A 40 7.26 0.78 12.47
C GLY A 40 7.48 0.08 11.13
N PHE A 41 8.58 -0.65 11.01
CA PHE A 41 8.93 -1.38 9.81
C PHE A 41 8.99 -2.88 10.10
N LEU A 42 8.51 -3.69 9.13
CA LEU A 42 8.54 -5.14 9.25
C LEU A 42 10.00 -5.64 9.34
N GLU A 43 10.86 -5.07 8.49
CA GLU A 43 12.27 -5.47 8.41
C GLU A 43 13.18 -4.33 7.92
N LEU A 44 14.49 -4.58 7.87
CA LEU A 44 15.53 -3.77 7.22
C LEU A 44 15.81 -2.38 7.84
N VAL A 45 15.07 -1.95 8.84
CA VAL A 45 15.24 -0.63 9.50
C VAL A 45 15.53 -0.84 10.98
N GLU A 46 16.80 -1.04 11.31
CA GLU A 46 17.25 -1.30 12.68
C GLU A 46 16.86 -0.17 13.64
N GLY A 47 16.38 -0.54 14.85
CA GLY A 47 15.91 0.40 15.88
C GLY A 47 14.54 1.02 15.57
N ARG A 48 13.89 0.62 14.49
CA ARG A 48 12.55 1.06 14.09
C ARG A 48 11.67 -0.09 13.58
N LEU A 49 11.92 -1.30 14.07
CA LEU A 49 11.06 -2.44 13.79
C LEU A 49 9.70 -2.27 14.46
N ILE A 50 8.74 -3.10 14.09
CA ILE A 50 7.38 -3.08 14.65
C ILE A 50 7.42 -3.13 16.17
N GLN A 51 8.22 -4.03 16.77
CA GLN A 51 8.35 -4.14 18.22
C GLN A 51 8.88 -2.85 18.85
N ASP A 52 9.87 -2.20 18.23
CA ASP A 52 10.41 -0.92 18.73
C ASP A 52 9.33 0.18 18.78
N GLY A 53 8.42 0.18 17.80
CA GLY A 53 7.28 1.11 17.75
C GLY A 53 6.26 0.82 18.86
N ILE A 54 5.93 -0.46 19.08
CA ILE A 54 5.05 -0.91 20.16
C ILE A 54 5.63 -0.48 21.51
N ASP A 55 6.89 -0.79 21.77
CA ASP A 55 7.56 -0.48 23.03
C ASP A 55 7.57 1.03 23.33
N ARG A 56 7.82 1.87 22.30
CA ARG A 56 7.79 3.33 22.45
C ARG A 56 6.41 3.89 22.76
N LEU A 57 5.36 3.32 22.15
CA LEU A 57 3.98 3.72 22.44
C LEU A 57 3.54 3.26 23.84
N GLU A 58 3.84 2.02 24.22
CA GLU A 58 3.52 1.50 25.54
C GLU A 58 4.30 2.21 26.67
N ALA A 59 5.53 2.65 26.41
CA ALA A 59 6.30 3.48 27.35
C ALA A 59 5.65 4.86 27.60
N GLN A 60 4.73 5.28 26.73
CA GLN A 60 3.90 6.48 26.90
C GLN A 60 2.52 6.15 27.51
N ASP A 61 2.35 4.98 28.15
CA ASP A 61 1.11 4.47 28.73
C ASP A 61 -0.06 4.32 27.73
N VAL A 62 0.23 4.05 26.46
CA VAL A 62 -0.80 3.69 25.46
C VAL A 62 -1.49 2.39 25.89
N THR A 63 -2.83 2.40 25.93
CA THR A 63 -3.66 1.23 26.29
C THR A 63 -4.39 0.63 25.10
N ASP A 64 -4.51 1.40 24.02
CA ASP A 64 -5.21 1.04 22.79
C ASP A 64 -4.32 1.35 21.59
N LEU A 65 -3.83 0.33 20.92
CA LEU A 65 -2.90 0.41 19.80
C LEU A 65 -3.68 0.41 18.48
N LEU A 66 -3.70 1.56 17.81
CA LEU A 66 -4.36 1.74 16.51
C LEU A 66 -3.35 1.44 15.42
N VAL A 67 -3.46 0.28 14.78
CA VAL A 67 -2.49 -0.21 13.79
C VAL A 67 -2.99 0.10 12.38
N VAL A 68 -2.24 0.89 11.64
CA VAL A 68 -2.51 1.19 10.23
C VAL A 68 -1.48 0.50 9.34
N PRO A 69 -1.86 -0.58 8.62
CA PRO A 69 -0.95 -1.25 7.70
C PRO A 69 -0.80 -0.42 6.41
N LEU A 70 0.31 0.29 6.29
CA LEU A 70 0.67 1.03 5.07
C LEU A 70 1.24 0.06 4.03
N PHE A 71 0.36 -0.72 3.45
CA PHE A 71 0.60 -1.69 2.38
C PHE A 71 -0.39 -1.45 1.24
N VAL A 72 0.01 -1.81 0.03
CA VAL A 72 -0.78 -1.54 -1.17
C VAL A 72 -2.03 -2.42 -1.26
N SER A 73 -1.98 -3.65 -0.74
CA SER A 73 -3.07 -4.61 -0.90
C SER A 73 -3.25 -5.54 0.30
N SER A 74 -4.50 -5.82 0.64
CA SER A 74 -4.90 -6.90 1.56
C SER A 74 -4.55 -8.31 1.05
N GLY A 75 -4.15 -8.43 -0.21
CA GLY A 75 -3.55 -9.64 -0.78
C GLY A 75 -2.06 -9.81 -0.47
N SER A 76 -1.46 -8.94 0.34
CA SER A 76 -0.09 -9.11 0.83
C SER A 76 -0.03 -10.14 1.95
N THR A 77 0.87 -11.14 1.82
CA THR A 77 1.12 -12.10 2.92
C THR A 77 1.70 -11.42 4.15
N HIS A 78 2.43 -10.31 3.96
CA HIS A 78 2.96 -9.52 5.09
C HIS A 78 1.87 -8.87 5.95
N VAL A 79 0.75 -8.46 5.35
CA VAL A 79 -0.38 -7.95 6.13
C VAL A 79 -0.97 -9.04 7.01
N ASP A 80 -1.13 -10.24 6.46
CA ASP A 80 -1.65 -11.41 7.16
C ASP A 80 -0.77 -11.83 8.35
N GLU A 81 0.54 -11.94 8.14
CA GLU A 81 1.46 -12.34 9.20
C GLU A 81 1.62 -11.27 10.29
N ILE A 82 1.59 -9.97 9.93
CA ILE A 82 1.62 -8.88 10.91
C ILE A 82 0.33 -8.88 11.74
N GLU A 83 -0.83 -9.03 11.11
CA GLU A 83 -2.12 -9.08 11.79
C GLU A 83 -2.17 -10.21 12.82
N TYR A 84 -1.61 -11.39 12.46
CA TYR A 84 -1.44 -12.51 13.39
C TYR A 84 -0.42 -12.19 14.48
N ALA A 85 0.79 -11.77 14.12
CA ALA A 85 1.88 -11.59 15.08
C ALA A 85 1.60 -10.49 16.11
N ILE A 86 0.80 -9.47 15.74
CA ILE A 86 0.38 -8.40 16.66
C ILE A 86 -0.83 -8.77 17.52
N GLY A 87 -1.39 -9.95 17.33
CA GLY A 87 -2.53 -10.47 18.10
C GLY A 87 -3.90 -9.96 17.65
N ALA A 88 -4.03 -9.43 16.44
CA ALA A 88 -5.30 -8.97 15.90
C ALA A 88 -6.15 -10.11 15.30
N LYS A 89 -5.55 -11.29 15.06
CA LYS A 89 -6.23 -12.52 14.66
C LYS A 89 -5.56 -13.77 15.27
N ASP A 90 -6.32 -14.85 15.38
CA ASP A 90 -5.91 -16.08 16.10
C ASP A 90 -4.87 -16.92 15.35
N ALA A 91 -4.87 -16.91 14.03
CA ALA A 91 -3.96 -17.70 13.21
C ALA A 91 -3.69 -17.03 11.86
N PRO A 92 -2.49 -17.15 11.30
CA PRO A 92 -2.21 -16.69 9.96
C PRO A 92 -2.87 -17.62 8.92
N GLU A 93 -3.20 -17.09 7.74
CA GLU A 93 -3.72 -17.91 6.63
C GLU A 93 -2.64 -18.81 6.02
N ARG A 94 -1.37 -18.48 6.29
CA ARG A 94 -0.20 -19.22 5.87
C ARG A 94 0.80 -19.36 7.00
N GLU A 95 1.57 -20.45 6.94
CA GLU A 95 2.73 -20.60 7.82
C GLU A 95 3.67 -19.41 7.66
N THR A 96 4.08 -18.84 8.77
CA THR A 96 4.99 -17.69 8.86
C THR A 96 6.06 -17.97 9.91
N ASP A 97 7.24 -17.40 9.70
CA ASP A 97 8.36 -17.37 10.64
C ASP A 97 8.41 -16.07 11.46
N LEU A 98 7.44 -15.18 11.24
CA LEU A 98 7.31 -13.96 12.05
C LEU A 98 6.83 -14.33 13.46
N GLU A 99 7.72 -14.14 14.43
CA GLU A 99 7.39 -14.38 15.83
C GLU A 99 6.34 -13.40 16.35
N PRO A 100 5.44 -13.85 17.26
CA PRO A 100 4.46 -12.95 17.89
C PRO A 100 5.13 -11.78 18.61
N PHE A 101 4.59 -10.57 18.41
CA PHE A 101 5.03 -9.38 19.12
C PHE A 101 4.57 -9.40 20.58
N GLU A 102 5.37 -8.77 21.45
CA GLU A 102 4.96 -8.49 22.83
C GLU A 102 4.08 -7.24 22.85
N VAL A 103 2.78 -7.40 23.08
CA VAL A 103 1.79 -6.33 23.09
C VAL A 103 0.94 -6.42 24.35
N LYS A 104 0.91 -5.32 25.13
CA LYS A 104 0.05 -5.19 26.34
C LYS A 104 -1.22 -4.41 26.05
N ALA A 105 -1.14 -3.47 25.10
CA ALA A 105 -2.26 -2.64 24.68
C ALA A 105 -3.32 -3.47 23.92
N GLN A 106 -4.57 -3.03 23.94
CA GLN A 106 -5.62 -3.60 23.10
C GLN A 106 -5.36 -3.18 21.65
N VAL A 107 -5.26 -4.16 20.74
CA VAL A 107 -4.98 -3.92 19.32
C VAL A 107 -6.28 -3.65 18.55
N HIS A 108 -6.26 -2.58 17.75
CA HIS A 108 -7.27 -2.25 16.76
C HIS A 108 -6.61 -2.17 15.39
N PHE A 109 -6.78 -3.21 14.57
CA PHE A 109 -6.12 -3.33 13.28
C PHE A 109 -6.96 -2.73 12.14
N GLY A 110 -6.34 -1.88 11.32
CA GLY A 110 -6.94 -1.22 10.17
C GLY A 110 -6.79 -2.03 8.88
N TYR A 111 -7.13 -1.38 7.77
CA TYR A 111 -7.05 -1.98 6.44
C TYR A 111 -5.92 -1.36 5.62
N PRO A 112 -5.31 -2.14 4.70
CA PRO A 112 -4.39 -1.61 3.69
C PRO A 112 -5.08 -0.65 2.71
N VAL A 113 -4.28 -0.11 1.80
CA VAL A 113 -4.71 0.86 0.79
C VAL A 113 -5.80 0.32 -0.15
N ASP A 114 -5.60 -0.87 -0.71
CA ASP A 114 -6.50 -1.54 -1.67
C ASP A 114 -7.02 -0.60 -2.79
N ASN A 115 -8.34 -0.49 -2.92
CA ASN A 115 -9.01 0.30 -3.96
C ASN A 115 -9.54 1.66 -3.46
N ASP A 116 -8.91 2.28 -2.48
CA ASP A 116 -9.34 3.58 -1.95
C ASP A 116 -9.42 4.65 -3.06
N PRO A 117 -10.48 5.49 -3.08
CA PRO A 117 -10.65 6.52 -4.12
C PRO A 117 -9.49 7.50 -4.25
N ASP A 118 -8.85 7.91 -3.14
CA ASP A 118 -7.71 8.82 -3.19
C ASP A 118 -6.52 8.18 -3.90
N ILE A 119 -6.37 6.86 -3.80
CA ILE A 119 -5.31 6.13 -4.49
C ILE A 119 -5.50 6.18 -6.01
N ALA A 120 -6.74 6.13 -6.50
CA ALA A 120 -7.01 6.29 -7.93
C ALA A 120 -6.57 7.68 -8.44
N VAL A 121 -6.85 8.72 -7.67
CA VAL A 121 -6.37 10.09 -7.98
C VAL A 121 -4.84 10.15 -7.96
N MET A 122 -4.21 9.54 -6.96
CA MET A 122 -2.74 9.50 -6.87
C MET A 122 -2.12 8.80 -8.08
N VAL A 123 -2.65 7.63 -8.47
CA VAL A 123 -2.16 6.89 -9.65
C VAL A 123 -2.27 7.76 -10.89
N TRP A 124 -3.43 8.41 -11.11
CA TRP A 124 -3.60 9.32 -12.24
C TRP A 124 -2.61 10.47 -12.20
N ASP A 125 -2.46 11.14 -11.07
CA ASP A 125 -1.54 12.27 -10.91
C ASP A 125 -0.08 11.91 -11.26
N LYS A 126 0.34 10.65 -10.98
CA LYS A 126 1.68 10.16 -11.30
C LYS A 126 1.91 9.87 -12.79
N VAL A 127 0.85 9.61 -13.54
CA VAL A 127 0.99 9.24 -14.96
C VAL A 127 0.36 10.22 -15.94
N LYS A 128 -0.46 11.18 -15.49
CA LYS A 128 -1.18 12.11 -16.36
C LYS A 128 -0.29 12.92 -17.31
N ALA A 129 0.95 13.22 -16.91
CA ALA A 129 1.90 13.89 -17.78
C ALA A 129 2.36 13.04 -18.98
N LEU A 130 2.17 11.73 -18.93
CA LEU A 130 2.44 10.79 -20.03
C LEU A 130 1.27 10.68 -21.00
N SER A 131 0.07 11.08 -20.60
CA SER A 131 -1.14 11.02 -21.44
C SER A 131 -1.10 12.11 -22.49
N GLN A 132 -1.45 11.76 -23.73
CA GLN A 132 -1.46 12.64 -24.91
C GLN A 132 -2.80 12.63 -25.63
N GLN A 133 -3.42 11.43 -25.74
CA GLN A 133 -4.70 11.20 -26.41
C GLN A 133 -5.51 10.18 -25.61
N PRO A 134 -6.17 10.61 -24.51
CA PRO A 134 -6.86 9.71 -23.57
C PRO A 134 -7.81 8.71 -24.23
N GLU A 135 -8.45 9.09 -25.33
CA GLU A 135 -9.37 8.24 -26.09
C GLU A 135 -8.68 7.09 -26.85
N GLN A 136 -7.35 7.07 -26.92
CA GLN A 136 -6.55 6.02 -27.58
C GLN A 136 -5.57 5.36 -26.63
N GLU A 137 -5.72 5.61 -25.33
CA GLU A 137 -4.77 5.17 -24.31
C GLU A 137 -5.36 4.12 -23.37
N THR A 138 -4.47 3.26 -22.89
CA THR A 138 -4.74 2.32 -21.80
C THR A 138 -3.77 2.56 -20.67
N ILE A 139 -4.28 2.81 -19.46
CA ILE A 139 -3.44 2.77 -18.25
C ILE A 139 -3.41 1.34 -17.72
N LEU A 140 -2.22 0.75 -17.72
CA LEU A 140 -1.95 -0.57 -17.18
C LEU A 140 -1.35 -0.47 -15.79
N LEU A 141 -2.13 -0.75 -14.74
CA LEU A 141 -1.66 -0.81 -13.37
C LEU A 141 -0.83 -2.07 -13.18
N VAL A 142 0.36 -1.95 -12.61
CA VAL A 142 1.23 -3.10 -12.34
C VAL A 142 1.49 -3.24 -10.85
N GLY A 143 0.95 -4.31 -10.24
CA GLY A 143 1.13 -4.64 -8.83
C GLY A 143 2.03 -5.86 -8.61
N HIS A 144 2.46 -6.04 -7.35
CA HIS A 144 3.31 -7.18 -6.98
C HIS A 144 2.59 -8.52 -7.18
N GLY A 145 1.33 -8.62 -6.73
CA GLY A 145 0.57 -9.86 -6.77
C GLY A 145 0.99 -10.88 -5.72
N SER A 146 0.43 -12.08 -5.83
CA SER A 146 0.77 -13.24 -5.01
C SER A 146 0.51 -14.54 -5.78
N ILE A 147 1.39 -15.54 -5.61
CA ILE A 147 1.19 -16.89 -6.15
C ILE A 147 0.26 -17.74 -5.28
N HIS A 148 -0.08 -17.25 -4.09
CA HIS A 148 -0.87 -18.01 -3.10
C HIS A 148 -2.36 -17.73 -3.28
N ASP A 149 -3.16 -18.81 -3.30
CA ASP A 149 -4.62 -18.69 -3.35
C ASP A 149 -5.15 -17.91 -2.15
N GLY A 150 -6.28 -17.23 -2.33
CA GLY A 150 -6.79 -16.28 -1.35
C GLY A 150 -6.11 -14.91 -1.44
N PHE A 151 -4.80 -14.87 -1.32
CA PHE A 151 -4.01 -13.64 -1.47
C PHE A 151 -4.04 -13.12 -2.91
N ARG A 152 -3.85 -14.01 -3.88
CA ARG A 152 -3.95 -13.67 -5.30
C ARG A 152 -5.31 -13.08 -5.64
N GLN A 153 -6.39 -13.71 -5.22
CA GLN A 153 -7.75 -13.23 -5.48
C GLN A 153 -8.00 -11.85 -4.85
N ARG A 154 -7.48 -11.58 -3.65
CA ARG A 154 -7.57 -10.24 -3.04
C ARG A 154 -6.77 -9.20 -3.84
N TRP A 155 -5.55 -9.55 -4.29
CA TRP A 155 -4.78 -8.69 -5.19
C TRP A 155 -5.54 -8.37 -6.47
N GLU A 156 -6.05 -9.39 -7.17
CA GLU A 156 -6.79 -9.24 -8.43
C GLU A 156 -8.05 -8.39 -8.24
N ALA A 157 -8.83 -8.66 -7.19
CA ALA A 157 -10.04 -7.90 -6.88
C ALA A 157 -9.74 -6.42 -6.56
N GLY A 158 -8.74 -6.17 -5.70
CA GLY A 158 -8.36 -4.82 -5.30
C GLY A 158 -7.83 -4.00 -6.47
N ILE A 159 -6.85 -4.52 -7.22
CA ILE A 159 -6.23 -3.80 -8.33
C ILE A 159 -7.20 -3.63 -9.52
N SER A 160 -8.07 -4.62 -9.79
CA SER A 160 -9.12 -4.50 -10.82
C SER A 160 -10.11 -3.38 -10.48
N SER A 161 -10.57 -3.34 -9.24
CA SER A 161 -11.46 -2.26 -8.76
C SER A 161 -10.78 -0.90 -8.79
N LEU A 162 -9.49 -0.83 -8.42
CA LEU A 162 -8.71 0.39 -8.51
C LEU A 162 -8.54 0.85 -9.97
N ALA A 163 -8.29 -0.06 -10.89
CA ALA A 163 -8.19 0.25 -12.32
C ALA A 163 -9.48 0.91 -12.85
N GLN A 164 -10.65 0.42 -12.45
CA GLN A 164 -11.93 1.04 -12.81
C GLN A 164 -12.04 2.47 -12.27
N ARG A 165 -11.66 2.71 -11.01
CA ARG A 165 -11.63 4.05 -10.43
C ARG A 165 -10.65 4.99 -11.14
N VAL A 166 -9.48 4.46 -11.53
CA VAL A 166 -8.50 5.23 -12.32
C VAL A 166 -9.10 5.63 -13.68
N GLN A 167 -9.87 4.75 -14.32
CA GLN A 167 -10.57 5.09 -15.57
C GLN A 167 -11.59 6.22 -15.37
N GLU A 168 -12.38 6.17 -14.29
CA GLU A 168 -13.34 7.21 -13.94
C GLU A 168 -12.68 8.57 -13.71
N VAL A 169 -11.54 8.58 -13.00
CA VAL A 169 -10.79 9.82 -12.67
C VAL A 169 -10.05 10.36 -13.87
N SER A 170 -9.43 9.51 -14.68
CA SER A 170 -8.55 9.91 -15.79
C SER A 170 -9.31 10.22 -17.09
N GLY A 171 -10.45 9.56 -17.30
CA GLY A 171 -11.19 9.63 -18.55
C GLY A 171 -10.50 8.94 -19.75
N VAL A 172 -9.47 8.12 -19.52
CA VAL A 172 -8.83 7.33 -20.58
C VAL A 172 -9.78 6.27 -21.12
N ALA A 173 -9.58 5.85 -22.38
CA ALA A 173 -10.45 4.85 -23.03
C ALA A 173 -10.50 3.55 -22.25
N HIS A 174 -9.35 3.08 -21.78
CA HIS A 174 -9.23 1.79 -21.11
C HIS A 174 -8.30 1.84 -19.91
N THR A 175 -8.60 1.00 -18.92
CA THR A 175 -7.69 0.64 -17.85
C THR A 175 -7.67 -0.88 -17.70
N ASP A 176 -6.53 -1.41 -17.33
CA ASP A 176 -6.36 -2.83 -17.02
C ASP A 176 -5.29 -2.97 -15.94
N TYR A 177 -5.08 -4.19 -15.49
CA TYR A 177 -4.02 -4.47 -14.53
C TYR A 177 -3.19 -5.67 -14.93
N ALA A 178 -1.98 -5.71 -14.41
CA ALA A 178 -1.08 -6.84 -14.48
C ALA A 178 -0.39 -7.05 -13.14
N LEU A 179 0.02 -8.28 -12.88
CA LEU A 179 0.73 -8.65 -11.66
C LEU A 179 2.13 -9.16 -12.00
N LEU A 180 3.09 -8.93 -11.10
CA LEU A 180 4.40 -9.55 -11.18
C LEU A 180 4.35 -11.03 -10.79
N ASN A 181 3.37 -11.41 -9.96
CA ASN A 181 3.20 -12.77 -9.45
C ASN A 181 1.71 -13.16 -9.35
N PRO A 182 1.22 -14.13 -10.16
CA PRO A 182 1.89 -14.68 -11.33
C PRO A 182 2.14 -13.62 -12.41
N ASP A 183 3.20 -13.79 -13.18
CA ASP A 183 3.56 -12.80 -14.20
C ASP A 183 2.53 -12.70 -15.33
N SER A 184 2.00 -11.51 -15.53
CA SER A 184 1.09 -11.17 -16.62
C SER A 184 1.45 -9.84 -17.32
N VAL A 185 2.58 -9.24 -16.92
CA VAL A 185 2.93 -7.87 -17.32
C VAL A 185 3.16 -7.76 -18.83
N TYR A 186 3.98 -8.64 -19.38
CA TYR A 186 4.27 -8.64 -20.83
C TYR A 186 3.02 -8.92 -21.67
N ASP A 187 2.27 -9.98 -21.32
CA ASP A 187 1.10 -10.42 -22.10
C ASP A 187 0.01 -9.35 -22.11
N LYS A 188 -0.25 -8.71 -20.98
CA LYS A 188 -1.23 -7.62 -20.86
C LYS A 188 -0.80 -6.39 -21.66
N ALA A 189 0.45 -5.96 -21.53
CA ALA A 189 0.95 -4.81 -22.27
C ALA A 189 0.94 -5.07 -23.77
N LYS A 190 1.36 -6.26 -24.23
CA LYS A 190 1.33 -6.68 -25.62
C LYS A 190 -0.09 -6.71 -26.18
N TYR A 191 -1.04 -7.30 -25.45
CA TYR A 191 -2.45 -7.31 -25.84
C TYR A 191 -2.97 -5.90 -26.15
N TRP A 192 -2.72 -4.95 -25.24
CA TRP A 192 -3.21 -3.58 -25.43
C TRP A 192 -2.47 -2.83 -26.55
N SER A 193 -1.16 -2.96 -26.64
CA SER A 193 -0.36 -2.24 -27.65
C SER A 193 -0.52 -2.83 -29.06
N GLU A 194 -0.38 -4.16 -29.21
CA GLU A 194 -0.34 -4.79 -30.54
C GLU A 194 -1.70 -5.27 -31.03
N GLU A 195 -2.52 -5.87 -30.16
CA GLU A 195 -3.81 -6.44 -30.59
C GLU A 195 -4.94 -5.41 -30.55
N ARG A 196 -4.91 -4.48 -29.57
CA ARG A 196 -5.91 -3.43 -29.42
C ARG A 196 -5.48 -2.10 -30.04
N GLY A 197 -4.21 -1.95 -30.40
CA GLY A 197 -3.67 -0.74 -31.01
C GLY A 197 -3.73 0.49 -30.08
N SER A 198 -3.75 0.28 -28.78
CA SER A 198 -3.83 1.32 -27.78
C SER A 198 -2.44 1.73 -27.30
N ARG A 199 -2.21 3.00 -27.08
CA ARG A 199 -0.97 3.47 -26.46
C ARG A 199 -0.99 3.11 -24.96
N VAL A 200 -0.03 2.29 -24.52
CA VAL A 200 0.02 1.79 -23.14
C VAL A 200 0.81 2.77 -22.24
N ILE A 201 0.19 3.19 -21.17
CA ILE A 201 0.82 3.94 -20.07
C ILE A 201 0.88 3.00 -18.87
N VAL A 202 2.08 2.66 -18.42
CA VAL A 202 2.28 1.74 -17.30
C VAL A 202 2.36 2.53 -15.99
N ALA A 203 1.49 2.20 -15.04
CA ALA A 203 1.41 2.79 -13.71
C ALA A 203 1.82 1.77 -12.65
N PRO A 204 3.01 1.90 -12.02
CA PRO A 204 3.42 0.97 -10.97
C PRO A 204 2.64 1.23 -9.69
N LEU A 205 1.95 0.21 -9.18
CA LEU A 205 1.20 0.26 -7.94
C LEU A 205 2.09 -0.22 -6.78
N PHE A 206 2.98 0.67 -6.35
CA PHE A 206 3.94 0.49 -5.26
C PHE A 206 4.01 1.75 -4.40
N LEU A 207 4.31 1.59 -3.12
CA LEU A 207 4.45 2.75 -2.22
C LEU A 207 5.59 3.66 -2.64
N SER A 208 6.77 3.09 -2.89
CA SER A 208 7.96 3.84 -3.27
C SER A 208 8.76 3.12 -4.35
N ALA A 209 9.60 3.88 -5.08
CA ALA A 209 10.46 3.35 -6.11
C ALA A 209 11.51 2.40 -5.52
N GLY A 210 11.84 1.34 -6.26
CA GLY A 210 12.82 0.35 -5.85
C GLY A 210 13.09 -0.67 -6.95
N TYR A 211 13.61 -1.83 -6.57
CA TYR A 211 14.02 -2.88 -7.51
C TYR A 211 12.94 -3.27 -8.52
N PHE A 212 11.70 -3.45 -8.06
CA PHE A 212 10.59 -3.85 -8.94
C PHE A 212 10.26 -2.77 -9.97
N THR A 213 10.15 -1.52 -9.55
CA THR A 213 9.76 -0.42 -10.44
C THR A 213 10.90 0.01 -11.36
N MET A 214 12.15 -0.05 -10.89
CA MET A 214 13.30 0.44 -11.65
C MET A 214 13.97 -0.62 -12.53
N LYS A 215 13.76 -1.91 -12.25
CA LYS A 215 14.44 -3.00 -12.96
C LYS A 215 13.48 -4.06 -13.50
N VAL A 216 12.58 -4.59 -12.66
CA VAL A 216 11.75 -5.74 -13.04
C VAL A 216 10.70 -5.34 -14.09
N ILE A 217 9.90 -4.30 -13.83
CA ILE A 217 8.86 -3.84 -14.76
C ILE A 217 9.47 -3.43 -16.11
N PRO A 218 10.48 -2.52 -16.18
CA PRO A 218 11.11 -2.18 -17.45
C PRO A 218 11.75 -3.39 -18.15
N GLY A 219 12.36 -4.30 -17.38
CA GLY A 219 12.98 -5.51 -17.94
C GLY A 219 11.99 -6.45 -18.61
N ARG A 220 10.77 -6.57 -18.09
CA ARG A 220 9.69 -7.38 -18.68
C ARG A 220 9.09 -6.74 -19.94
N LEU A 221 9.13 -5.42 -20.04
CA LEU A 221 8.50 -4.64 -21.11
C LEU A 221 9.48 -4.16 -22.20
N LYS A 222 10.77 -4.51 -22.11
CA LYS A 222 11.86 -3.97 -22.96
C LYS A 222 11.64 -4.08 -24.48
N GLU A 223 10.77 -5.00 -24.94
CA GLU A 223 10.50 -5.27 -26.35
C GLU A 223 9.22 -4.60 -26.86
N LEU A 224 8.51 -3.89 -25.98
CA LEU A 224 7.24 -3.25 -26.29
C LEU A 224 7.39 -1.71 -26.28
N ASP A 225 6.50 -1.05 -27.03
CA ASP A 225 6.35 0.41 -26.93
C ASP A 225 5.34 0.76 -25.82
N TYR A 226 5.79 1.50 -24.84
CA TYR A 226 4.99 1.92 -23.70
C TYR A 226 5.52 3.23 -23.08
N ALA A 227 4.66 3.97 -22.41
CA ALA A 227 5.05 5.14 -21.62
C ALA A 227 5.21 4.74 -20.14
N TYR A 228 6.30 5.18 -19.51
CA TYR A 228 6.62 4.85 -18.13
C TYR A 228 7.45 5.95 -17.46
N SER A 229 7.03 6.43 -16.31
CA SER A 229 7.80 7.39 -15.50
C SER A 229 8.60 6.71 -14.39
N GLY A 230 8.16 5.52 -13.93
CA GLY A 230 8.67 4.86 -12.74
C GLY A 230 8.19 5.50 -11.44
N GLU A 231 7.34 6.53 -11.52
CA GLU A 231 6.77 7.18 -10.34
C GLU A 231 5.82 6.25 -9.59
N THR A 232 5.86 6.34 -8.27
CA THR A 232 5.10 5.51 -7.33
C THR A 232 4.18 6.37 -6.46
N LEU A 233 3.42 5.74 -5.55
CA LEU A 233 2.46 6.47 -4.73
C LEU A 233 3.12 7.56 -3.87
N LEU A 234 4.28 7.28 -3.28
CA LEU A 234 5.05 8.26 -2.50
C LEU A 234 6.03 9.05 -3.38
N PRO A 235 6.26 10.33 -3.06
CA PRO A 235 5.47 11.17 -2.15
C PRO A 235 4.18 11.68 -2.79
N HIS A 236 3.08 11.72 -2.04
CA HIS A 236 1.83 12.35 -2.49
C HIS A 236 0.99 12.81 -1.29
N PRO A 237 0.40 14.04 -1.30
CA PRO A 237 -0.35 14.57 -0.15
C PRO A 237 -1.59 13.74 0.21
N LEU A 238 -2.28 13.14 -0.78
CA LEU A 238 -3.46 12.32 -0.54
C LEU A 238 -3.17 11.05 0.28
N LEU A 239 -1.92 10.58 0.32
CA LEU A 239 -1.58 9.46 1.19
C LEU A 239 -1.67 9.83 2.68
N GLY A 240 -1.29 11.07 3.02
CA GLY A 240 -1.53 11.63 4.35
C GLY A 240 -3.02 11.68 4.71
N HIS A 241 -3.87 12.16 3.80
CA HIS A 241 -5.31 12.18 4.00
C HIS A 241 -5.90 10.78 4.18
N TRP A 242 -5.43 9.79 3.40
CA TRP A 242 -5.83 8.41 3.58
C TRP A 242 -5.45 7.90 4.98
N LEU A 243 -4.21 8.12 5.44
CA LEU A 243 -3.75 7.75 6.78
C LEU A 243 -4.62 8.40 7.87
N GLU A 244 -4.90 9.69 7.76
CA GLU A 244 -5.75 10.42 8.71
C GLU A 244 -7.16 9.82 8.80
N ARG A 245 -7.77 9.45 7.65
CA ARG A 245 -9.08 8.78 7.63
C ARG A 245 -9.03 7.40 8.27
N GLN A 246 -7.97 6.60 8.00
CA GLN A 246 -7.82 5.28 8.64
C GLN A 246 -7.68 5.42 10.16
N ILE A 247 -6.88 6.37 10.62
CA ILE A 247 -6.70 6.66 12.05
C ILE A 247 -8.04 7.09 12.67
N GLN A 248 -8.78 7.96 12.02
CA GLN A 248 -10.09 8.41 12.51
C GLN A 248 -11.09 7.25 12.65
N ILE A 249 -11.16 6.35 11.66
CA ILE A 249 -12.00 5.15 11.72
C ILE A 249 -11.62 4.26 12.91
N LEU A 250 -10.32 4.08 13.15
CA LEU A 250 -9.83 3.28 14.27
C LEU A 250 -10.12 3.94 15.63
N LEU A 251 -10.01 5.26 15.73
CA LEU A 251 -10.41 6.01 16.92
C LEU A 251 -11.90 5.86 17.25
N GLU A 252 -12.76 5.92 16.23
CA GLU A 252 -14.19 5.71 16.39
C GLU A 252 -14.49 4.30 16.89
N ARG A 253 -13.94 3.26 16.26
CA ARG A 253 -14.08 1.86 16.72
C ARG A 253 -13.53 1.66 18.14
N CYS A 254 -12.39 2.24 18.44
CA CYS A 254 -11.82 2.20 19.78
C CYS A 254 -12.81 2.76 20.82
N ASN A 255 -13.54 3.82 20.52
CA ASN A 255 -14.49 4.44 21.42
C ASN A 255 -15.82 3.66 21.55
N GLU A 256 -16.28 2.96 20.50
CA GLU A 256 -17.55 2.22 20.47
C GLU A 256 -17.55 0.94 21.33
N VAL A 257 -16.40 0.33 21.58
CA VAL A 257 -16.25 -0.91 22.38
C VAL A 257 -16.54 -0.69 23.88
N GLN A 258 -17.26 0.36 24.27
CA GLN A 258 -17.61 0.69 25.68
C GLN A 258 -19.07 0.39 26.07
N VAL A 259 -19.87 -0.30 25.22
CA VAL A 259 -21.27 -0.60 25.55
C VAL A 259 -21.48 -2.05 25.94
#